data_d564dee9a9acb4f3a990877a8b69b563
#
_entry.id   d564dee9a9acb4f3a990877a8b69b563
#
_cell.length_a   1.000
_cell.length_b   1.000
_cell.length_c   1.000
_cell.angle_alpha   90.00
_cell.angle_beta   90.00
_cell.angle_gamma   90.00
#
_symmetry.space_group_name_H-M   'P 1'
#
loop_
_entity.id
_entity.type
_entity.pdbx_description
1 polymer ?
#
loop_
_entity_poly.entity_id
_entity_poly.type
_entity_poly.pdbx_seq_one_letter_code
_entity_poly.pdbx_strand_id
1 'polypeptide(L)'
;SEYIPFKQPFADFAKAYVRYEQSLNHKDSISWALSLAWIYKALEENATQNDRSDVDIMHLNNTVINRVEEQIKSSGFSAGGKNNIGHSLVKVLKFIKNKRFKLDLQEWSNPFPRPSDSAIKLDEDSRKENEDKCPSDFQMLQVADAFHKAKTPRQQYFSSLCVMLMCQPSRSVELNGLTVNSLQKSDKGRWYLMWHPAKGGDPVRKWIPKLMEDVVQQAFKRLVDISAPARAAAKFAYENPDLFMLHEQCITPANFPQDQMLTYNQFAMAIGLKVGEDSRGSQASWASAGTKWLHKL
;
A
#
# COMPACT_ATOMS: atom_id res chain seq x y z
N SER A 1 3.21 -19.57 -0.83
CA SER A 1 1.80 -20.03 -0.96
C SER A 1 1.51 -20.19 -2.44
N GLU A 2 1.12 -21.40 -2.81
CA GLU A 2 0.70 -21.74 -4.17
C GLU A 2 -0.54 -20.93 -4.54
N TYR A 3 -0.52 -20.28 -5.70
CA TYR A 3 -1.66 -19.54 -6.21
C TYR A 3 -2.68 -20.53 -6.77
N ILE A 4 -3.80 -20.74 -6.06
CA ILE A 4 -4.90 -21.56 -6.53
C ILE A 4 -5.96 -20.64 -7.15
N PRO A 5 -6.16 -20.67 -8.48
CA PRO A 5 -7.19 -19.85 -9.11
C PRO A 5 -8.59 -20.37 -8.73
N PHE A 6 -9.51 -19.47 -8.45
CA PHE A 6 -10.90 -19.85 -8.25
C PHE A 6 -11.50 -20.42 -9.56
N LYS A 7 -12.17 -21.56 -9.45
CA LYS A 7 -12.91 -22.17 -10.55
C LYS A 7 -14.27 -21.50 -10.76
N GLN A 8 -14.80 -21.63 -11.95
CA GLN A 8 -16.19 -21.25 -12.24
C GLN A 8 -17.16 -22.23 -11.53
N PRO A 9 -18.35 -21.77 -11.12
CA PRO A 9 -18.88 -20.41 -11.22
C PRO A 9 -18.46 -19.46 -10.05
N PHE A 10 -17.78 -19.96 -9.01
CA PHE A 10 -17.36 -19.15 -7.86
C PHE A 10 -16.47 -17.94 -8.26
N ALA A 11 -15.64 -18.09 -9.29
CA ALA A 11 -14.79 -17.01 -9.77
C ALA A 11 -15.59 -15.76 -10.19
N ASP A 12 -16.75 -15.92 -10.80
CA ASP A 12 -17.60 -14.80 -11.21
C ASP A 12 -18.24 -14.10 -10.01
N PHE A 13 -18.68 -14.86 -9.03
CA PHE A 13 -19.14 -14.30 -7.76
C PHE A 13 -18.03 -13.50 -7.07
N ALA A 14 -16.82 -14.06 -6.99
CA ALA A 14 -15.69 -13.39 -6.36
C ALA A 14 -15.33 -12.06 -7.05
N LYS A 15 -15.30 -12.05 -8.39
CA LYS A 15 -15.10 -10.83 -9.19
C LYS A 15 -16.21 -9.80 -8.95
N ALA A 16 -17.46 -10.22 -8.93
CA ALA A 16 -18.61 -9.33 -8.70
C ALA A 16 -18.55 -8.71 -7.30
N TYR A 17 -18.23 -9.49 -6.28
CA TYR A 17 -18.07 -9.00 -4.91
C TYR A 17 -16.93 -7.99 -4.79
N VAL A 18 -15.75 -8.30 -5.33
CA VAL A 18 -14.58 -7.41 -5.27
C VAL A 18 -14.88 -6.09 -6.00
N ARG A 19 -15.49 -6.11 -7.18
CA ARG A 19 -15.91 -4.92 -7.91
C ARG A 19 -16.91 -4.08 -7.11
N TYR A 20 -17.84 -4.71 -6.43
CA TYR A 20 -18.79 -4.03 -5.55
C TYR A 20 -18.09 -3.33 -4.39
N GLU A 21 -17.20 -4.01 -3.68
CA GLU A 21 -16.44 -3.42 -2.57
C GLU A 21 -15.54 -2.27 -3.06
N GLN A 22 -14.88 -2.42 -4.20
CA GLN A 22 -14.06 -1.37 -4.81
C GLN A 22 -14.89 -0.15 -5.23
N SER A 23 -16.13 -0.33 -5.68
CA SER A 23 -17.03 0.79 -5.98
C SER A 23 -17.43 1.61 -4.76
N LEU A 24 -17.48 0.97 -3.59
CA LEU A 24 -17.75 1.64 -2.31
C LEU A 24 -16.51 2.27 -1.69
N ASN A 25 -15.36 1.65 -1.92
CA ASN A 25 -14.11 2.10 -1.32
C ASN A 25 -12.92 1.68 -2.21
N HIS A 26 -12.26 2.66 -2.83
CA HIS A 26 -11.11 2.44 -3.74
C HIS A 26 -9.85 1.87 -3.07
N LYS A 27 -9.92 1.38 -1.85
CA LYS A 27 -8.77 0.78 -1.17
C LYS A 27 -8.59 -0.66 -1.63
N ASP A 28 -7.40 -0.97 -2.09
CA ASP A 28 -6.98 -2.35 -2.27
C ASP A 28 -6.95 -3.06 -0.91
N SER A 29 -7.75 -4.10 -0.75
CA SER A 29 -7.77 -4.87 0.48
C SER A 29 -7.56 -6.35 0.19
N ILE A 30 -6.40 -6.84 0.56
CA ILE A 30 -6.05 -8.26 0.53
C ILE A 30 -7.00 -9.10 1.42
N SER A 31 -7.63 -8.48 2.42
CA SER A 31 -8.57 -9.13 3.32
C SER A 31 -9.81 -9.66 2.61
N TRP A 32 -10.24 -9.02 1.52
CA TRP A 32 -11.36 -9.52 0.70
C TRP A 32 -10.99 -10.83 0.00
N ALA A 33 -9.80 -10.88 -0.59
CA ALA A 33 -9.31 -12.10 -1.23
C ALA A 33 -9.14 -13.24 -0.23
N LEU A 34 -8.69 -12.95 0.98
CA LEU A 34 -8.53 -13.96 2.02
C LEU A 34 -9.86 -14.56 2.44
N SER A 35 -10.90 -13.76 2.71
CA SER A 35 -12.22 -14.29 3.09
C SER A 35 -12.85 -15.10 1.97
N LEU A 36 -12.71 -14.68 0.71
CA LEU A 36 -13.17 -15.45 -0.45
C LEU A 36 -12.41 -16.77 -0.59
N ALA A 37 -11.10 -16.79 -0.33
CA ALA A 37 -10.30 -18.02 -0.39
C ALA A 37 -10.74 -19.05 0.68
N TRP A 38 -11.09 -18.61 1.88
CA TRP A 38 -11.60 -19.50 2.92
C TRP A 38 -12.97 -20.07 2.56
N ILE A 39 -13.87 -19.23 2.03
CA ILE A 39 -15.18 -19.71 1.56
C ILE A 39 -15.00 -20.71 0.40
N TYR A 40 -14.14 -20.38 -0.58
CA TYR A 40 -13.87 -21.26 -1.71
C TYR A 40 -13.37 -22.62 -1.27
N LYS A 41 -12.38 -22.65 -0.39
CA LYS A 41 -11.82 -23.90 0.14
C LYS A 41 -12.86 -24.75 0.86
N ALA A 42 -13.70 -24.15 1.71
CA ALA A 42 -14.74 -24.86 2.40
C ALA A 42 -15.84 -25.37 1.46
N LEU A 43 -16.17 -24.62 0.41
CA LEU A 43 -17.10 -25.07 -0.65
C LEU A 43 -16.52 -26.21 -1.49
N GLU A 44 -15.23 -26.17 -1.82
CA GLU A 44 -14.55 -27.22 -2.57
C GLU A 44 -14.51 -28.54 -1.77
N GLU A 45 -14.20 -28.45 -0.47
CA GLU A 45 -14.27 -29.61 0.43
C GLU A 45 -15.71 -30.17 0.55
N ASN A 46 -16.70 -29.27 0.63
CA ASN A 46 -18.10 -29.67 0.68
C ASN A 46 -18.57 -30.29 -0.66
N ALA A 47 -18.13 -29.76 -1.79
CA ALA A 47 -18.42 -30.31 -3.11
C ALA A 47 -17.86 -31.74 -3.23
N THR A 48 -16.61 -31.97 -2.83
CA THR A 48 -15.97 -33.28 -2.82
C THR A 48 -16.74 -34.29 -1.96
N GLN A 49 -17.19 -33.88 -0.76
CA GLN A 49 -17.95 -34.75 0.14
C GLN A 49 -19.36 -35.15 -0.40
N ASN A 50 -19.90 -34.37 -1.32
CA ASN A 50 -21.21 -34.59 -1.92
C ASN A 50 -21.15 -34.99 -3.40
N ASP A 51 -20.01 -35.50 -3.86
CA ASP A 51 -19.76 -35.95 -5.24
C ASP A 51 -20.12 -34.88 -6.32
N ARG A 52 -19.91 -33.61 -5.99
CA ARG A 52 -20.12 -32.48 -6.89
C ARG A 52 -18.81 -32.01 -7.51
N SER A 53 -18.85 -31.67 -8.79
CA SER A 53 -17.68 -31.18 -9.51
C SER A 53 -17.55 -29.65 -9.51
N ASP A 54 -18.64 -28.93 -9.19
CA ASP A 54 -18.72 -27.47 -9.21
C ASP A 54 -18.55 -26.86 -7.82
N VAL A 55 -17.87 -25.72 -7.78
CA VAL A 55 -17.72 -24.90 -6.57
C VAL A 55 -18.53 -23.63 -6.80
N ASP A 56 -19.77 -23.62 -6.31
CA ASP A 56 -20.71 -22.52 -6.49
C ASP A 56 -21.05 -21.89 -5.12
N ILE A 57 -21.14 -20.57 -5.11
CA ILE A 57 -21.60 -19.81 -3.94
C ILE A 57 -23.04 -20.19 -3.53
N MET A 58 -23.84 -20.66 -4.49
CA MET A 58 -25.22 -21.10 -4.25
C MET A 58 -25.30 -22.35 -3.34
N HIS A 59 -24.18 -23.04 -3.12
CA HIS A 59 -24.08 -24.16 -2.18
C HIS A 59 -23.62 -23.74 -0.78
N LEU A 60 -23.46 -22.43 -0.54
CA LEU A 60 -23.10 -21.91 0.77
C LEU A 60 -24.28 -22.14 1.74
N ASN A 61 -24.00 -22.79 2.84
CA ASN A 61 -24.94 -23.07 3.93
C ASN A 61 -24.23 -22.97 5.28
N ASN A 62 -24.99 -23.14 6.37
CA ASN A 62 -24.43 -23.00 7.73
C ASN A 62 -23.30 -24.02 8.01
N THR A 63 -23.37 -25.22 7.45
CA THR A 63 -22.30 -26.24 7.61
C THR A 63 -21.00 -25.76 6.97
N VAL A 64 -21.08 -25.16 5.78
CA VAL A 64 -19.90 -24.59 5.09
C VAL A 64 -19.34 -23.41 5.88
N ILE A 65 -20.19 -22.54 6.44
CA ILE A 65 -19.75 -21.40 7.25
C ILE A 65 -19.05 -21.88 8.53
N ASN A 66 -19.60 -22.87 9.20
CA ASN A 66 -18.97 -23.46 10.39
C ASN A 66 -17.58 -24.05 10.05
N ARG A 67 -17.46 -24.67 8.88
CA ARG A 67 -16.16 -25.19 8.40
C ARG A 67 -15.16 -24.06 8.13
N VAL A 68 -15.60 -22.95 7.52
CA VAL A 68 -14.76 -21.73 7.35
C VAL A 68 -14.28 -21.24 8.71
N GLU A 69 -15.16 -21.17 9.70
CA GLU A 69 -14.81 -20.76 11.07
C GLU A 69 -13.73 -21.66 11.67
N GLU A 70 -13.90 -22.98 11.59
CA GLU A 70 -12.93 -23.96 12.11
C GLU A 70 -11.57 -23.86 11.39
N GLN A 71 -11.57 -23.70 10.07
CA GLN A 71 -10.36 -23.48 9.29
C GLN A 71 -9.61 -22.22 9.71
N ILE A 72 -10.33 -21.10 9.91
CA ILE A 72 -9.73 -19.85 10.41
C ILE A 72 -9.20 -20.07 11.83
N LYS A 73 -9.95 -20.75 12.69
CA LYS A 73 -9.59 -21.01 14.09
C LYS A 73 -8.31 -21.83 14.19
N SER A 74 -8.17 -22.87 13.36
CA SER A 74 -7.00 -23.74 13.31
C SER A 74 -5.81 -23.17 12.53
N SER A 75 -5.99 -22.04 11.81
CA SER A 75 -4.93 -21.42 11.01
C SER A 75 -3.82 -20.84 11.89
N GLY A 76 -2.61 -20.71 11.31
CA GLY A 76 -1.46 -20.06 11.95
C GLY A 76 -1.53 -18.53 12.03
N PHE A 77 -2.68 -17.89 11.69
CA PHE A 77 -2.81 -16.44 11.82
C PHE A 77 -2.84 -15.97 13.27
N SER A 78 -2.30 -14.79 13.53
CA SER A 78 -2.42 -14.12 14.82
C SER A 78 -3.89 -13.85 15.19
N ALA A 79 -4.19 -13.61 16.46
CA ALA A 79 -5.54 -13.27 16.91
C ALA A 79 -6.13 -12.07 16.14
N GLY A 80 -5.32 -11.04 15.88
CA GLY A 80 -5.71 -9.89 15.05
C GLY A 80 -5.99 -10.27 13.60
N GLY A 81 -5.17 -11.16 13.03
CA GLY A 81 -5.40 -11.70 11.68
C GLY A 81 -6.72 -12.45 11.59
N LYS A 82 -7.01 -13.34 12.53
CA LYS A 82 -8.29 -14.08 12.61
C LYS A 82 -9.48 -13.15 12.74
N ASN A 83 -9.39 -12.14 13.62
CA ASN A 83 -10.44 -11.13 13.78
C ASN A 83 -10.69 -10.36 12.48
N ASN A 84 -9.65 -9.94 11.77
CA ASN A 84 -9.78 -9.22 10.48
C ASN A 84 -10.42 -10.09 9.39
N ILE A 85 -10.04 -11.36 9.30
CA ILE A 85 -10.65 -12.33 8.37
C ILE A 85 -12.13 -12.50 8.71
N GLY A 86 -12.45 -12.66 9.99
CA GLY A 86 -13.85 -12.78 10.45
C GLY A 86 -14.69 -11.55 10.09
N HIS A 87 -14.16 -10.34 10.28
CA HIS A 87 -14.86 -9.12 9.84
C HIS A 87 -15.05 -9.07 8.31
N SER A 88 -14.08 -9.54 7.55
CA SER A 88 -14.21 -9.62 6.09
C SER A 88 -15.26 -10.65 5.68
N LEU A 89 -15.33 -11.78 6.38
CA LEU A 89 -16.38 -12.79 6.16
C LEU A 89 -17.79 -12.23 6.43
N VAL A 90 -17.97 -11.49 7.53
CA VAL A 90 -19.25 -10.77 7.81
C VAL A 90 -19.67 -9.88 6.63
N LYS A 91 -18.72 -9.19 5.98
CA LYS A 91 -19.03 -8.34 4.83
C LYS A 91 -19.51 -9.15 3.63
N VAL A 92 -18.85 -10.27 3.32
CA VAL A 92 -19.27 -11.17 2.23
C VAL A 92 -20.69 -11.70 2.50
N LEU A 93 -20.97 -12.16 3.73
CA LEU A 93 -22.29 -12.68 4.09
C LEU A 93 -23.38 -11.59 4.04
N LYS A 94 -23.06 -10.37 4.47
CA LYS A 94 -23.96 -9.21 4.31
C LYS A 94 -24.21 -8.88 2.83
N PHE A 95 -23.20 -8.94 1.99
CA PHE A 95 -23.35 -8.74 0.55
C PHE A 95 -24.32 -9.78 -0.04
N ILE A 96 -24.11 -11.06 0.28
CA ILE A 96 -24.99 -12.17 -0.16
C ILE A 96 -26.45 -11.89 0.28
N LYS A 97 -26.67 -11.57 1.55
CA LYS A 97 -27.99 -11.24 2.10
C LYS A 97 -28.62 -10.03 1.41
N ASN A 98 -27.88 -8.94 1.26
CA ASN A 98 -28.37 -7.69 0.67
C ASN A 98 -28.68 -7.82 -0.83
N LYS A 99 -27.95 -8.66 -1.56
CA LYS A 99 -28.19 -8.93 -2.99
C LYS A 99 -29.22 -10.02 -3.21
N ARG A 100 -29.91 -10.46 -2.15
CA ARG A 100 -31.04 -11.41 -2.19
C ARG A 100 -30.68 -12.74 -2.85
N PHE A 101 -29.46 -13.23 -2.62
CA PHE A 101 -29.19 -14.63 -2.94
C PHE A 101 -30.14 -15.50 -2.12
N LYS A 102 -30.81 -16.44 -2.79
CA LYS A 102 -31.80 -17.33 -2.14
C LYS A 102 -31.05 -18.46 -1.37
N LEU A 103 -30.35 -18.06 -0.31
CA LEU A 103 -29.61 -18.95 0.57
C LEU A 103 -30.24 -18.91 1.96
N ASP A 104 -30.44 -20.10 2.53
CA ASP A 104 -30.91 -20.23 3.91
C ASP A 104 -29.69 -20.18 4.85
N LEU A 105 -29.30 -18.96 5.22
CA LEU A 105 -28.16 -18.67 6.07
C LEU A 105 -28.64 -18.05 7.38
N GLN A 106 -28.22 -18.66 8.48
CA GLN A 106 -28.37 -18.03 9.79
C GLN A 106 -27.46 -16.79 9.88
N GLU A 107 -27.83 -15.87 10.76
CA GLU A 107 -27.00 -14.70 11.00
C GLU A 107 -25.71 -15.13 11.71
N TRP A 108 -24.58 -14.93 11.00
CA TRP A 108 -23.26 -15.23 11.52
C TRP A 108 -22.58 -13.96 12.01
N SER A 109 -22.10 -13.99 13.26
CA SER A 109 -21.29 -12.93 13.85
C SER A 109 -19.84 -13.39 13.99
N ASN A 110 -18.91 -12.46 13.90
CA ASN A 110 -17.48 -12.78 14.02
C ASN A 110 -17.15 -13.29 15.43
N PRO A 111 -16.79 -14.58 15.62
CA PRO A 111 -16.49 -15.13 16.93
C PRO A 111 -15.06 -14.84 17.42
N PHE A 112 -14.20 -14.30 16.54
CA PHE A 112 -12.81 -14.03 16.86
C PHE A 112 -12.70 -12.69 17.61
N PRO A 113 -12.25 -12.67 18.88
CA PRO A 113 -12.14 -11.45 19.64
C PRO A 113 -11.15 -10.49 18.99
N ARG A 114 -11.48 -9.21 19.01
CA ARG A 114 -10.47 -8.20 18.74
C ARG A 114 -9.38 -8.35 19.79
N PRO A 115 -8.10 -8.55 19.39
CA PRO A 115 -7.05 -8.49 20.39
C PRO A 115 -7.20 -7.15 21.08
N SER A 116 -7.24 -7.15 22.40
CA SER A 116 -7.07 -5.92 23.14
C SER A 116 -5.77 -5.35 22.58
N ASP A 117 -5.85 -4.25 21.81
CA ASP A 117 -4.68 -3.41 21.62
C ASP A 117 -4.14 -3.30 23.03
N SER A 118 -2.99 -3.88 23.26
CA SER A 118 -2.33 -3.73 24.52
C SER A 118 -2.19 -2.23 24.66
N ALA A 119 -3.19 -1.62 25.27
CA ALA A 119 -3.14 -0.28 25.77
C ALA A 119 -1.77 -0.22 26.37
N ILE A 120 -0.94 0.71 25.92
CA ILE A 120 0.44 0.89 26.29
C ILE A 120 0.68 0.19 27.63
N LYS A 121 1.11 -1.08 27.55
CA LYS A 121 1.42 -1.80 28.76
C LYS A 121 2.56 -1.03 29.35
N LEU A 122 2.35 -0.48 30.53
CA LEU A 122 3.35 0.30 31.26
C LEU A 122 4.25 -0.61 32.10
N ASP A 123 4.14 -1.94 31.89
CA ASP A 123 5.04 -2.90 32.53
C ASP A 123 6.48 -2.76 31.97
N GLU A 124 7.42 -3.21 32.77
CA GLU A 124 8.85 -3.07 32.48
C GLU A 124 9.26 -3.82 31.20
N ASP A 125 8.65 -4.98 30.91
CA ASP A 125 8.93 -5.78 29.72
C ASP A 125 8.46 -5.05 28.45
N SER A 126 7.29 -4.44 28.48
CA SER A 126 6.78 -3.65 27.34
C SER A 126 7.56 -2.35 27.13
N ARG A 127 8.09 -1.74 28.20
CA ARG A 127 8.99 -0.60 28.07
C ARG A 127 10.27 -1.02 27.38
N LYS A 128 10.89 -2.11 27.81
CA LYS A 128 12.11 -2.66 27.21
C LYS A 128 11.90 -3.05 25.74
N GLU A 129 10.79 -3.73 25.44
CA GLU A 129 10.42 -4.08 24.05
C GLU A 129 10.22 -2.82 23.18
N ASN A 130 9.69 -1.74 23.73
CA ASN A 130 9.52 -0.49 23.01
C ASN A 130 10.86 0.27 22.87
N GLU A 131 11.73 0.23 23.87
CA GLU A 131 13.08 0.78 23.80
C GLU A 131 13.91 0.06 22.72
N ASP A 132 13.82 -1.27 22.63
CA ASP A 132 14.49 -2.07 21.61
C ASP A 132 14.00 -1.75 20.17
N LYS A 133 12.77 -1.24 20.04
CA LYS A 133 12.21 -0.80 18.74
C LYS A 133 12.61 0.63 18.38
N CYS A 134 13.06 1.43 19.33
CA CYS A 134 13.49 2.80 19.09
C CYS A 134 14.94 2.82 18.57
N PRO A 135 15.26 3.72 17.64
CA PRO A 135 16.66 3.91 17.23
C PRO A 135 17.48 4.41 18.42
N SER A 136 18.69 3.88 18.57
CA SER A 136 19.63 4.35 19.57
C SER A 136 20.14 5.77 19.24
N ASP A 137 20.66 6.50 20.25
CA ASP A 137 21.28 7.81 20.05
C ASP A 137 22.37 7.79 18.98
N PHE A 138 23.15 6.70 18.93
CA PHE A 138 24.19 6.51 17.93
C PHE A 138 23.58 6.44 16.52
N GLN A 139 22.48 5.69 16.33
CA GLN A 139 21.79 5.62 15.04
C GLN A 139 21.20 6.98 14.64
N MET A 140 20.68 7.74 15.60
CA MET A 140 20.16 9.08 15.36
C MET A 140 21.28 10.03 14.90
N LEU A 141 22.44 9.98 15.53
CA LEU A 141 23.62 10.74 15.12
C LEU A 141 24.13 10.34 13.73
N GLN A 142 24.10 9.05 13.39
CA GLN A 142 24.45 8.58 12.05
C GLN A 142 23.50 9.13 10.97
N VAL A 143 22.21 9.26 11.26
CA VAL A 143 21.25 9.87 10.31
C VAL A 143 21.55 11.35 10.12
N ALA A 144 21.87 12.09 11.21
CA ALA A 144 22.26 13.49 11.13
C ALA A 144 23.55 13.68 10.32
N ASP A 145 24.55 12.83 10.54
CA ASP A 145 25.80 12.84 9.80
C ASP A 145 25.59 12.52 8.31
N ALA A 146 24.75 11.51 8.01
CA ALA A 146 24.37 11.18 6.64
C ALA A 146 23.66 12.33 5.92
N PHE A 147 22.82 13.11 6.63
CA PHE A 147 22.17 14.29 6.07
C PHE A 147 23.20 15.37 5.70
N HIS A 148 24.14 15.65 6.56
CA HIS A 148 25.18 16.66 6.33
C HIS A 148 26.17 16.24 5.22
N LYS A 149 26.53 14.96 5.14
CA LYS A 149 27.47 14.41 4.16
C LYS A 149 26.85 14.05 2.81
N ALA A 150 25.53 14.12 2.67
CA ALA A 150 24.82 13.76 1.44
C ALA A 150 25.23 14.64 0.26
N LYS A 151 25.84 14.02 -0.78
CA LYS A 151 26.33 14.71 -1.98
C LYS A 151 25.47 14.42 -3.22
N THR A 152 25.02 13.15 -3.37
CA THR A 152 24.22 12.77 -4.53
C THR A 152 22.73 13.08 -4.32
N PRO A 153 21.94 13.32 -5.38
CA PRO A 153 20.49 13.56 -5.27
C PRO A 153 19.78 12.45 -4.48
N ARG A 154 20.17 11.19 -4.70
CA ARG A 154 19.60 10.04 -3.97
C ARG A 154 19.89 10.12 -2.47
N GLN A 155 21.13 10.41 -2.08
CA GLN A 155 21.50 10.55 -0.67
C GLN A 155 20.76 11.73 -0.03
N GLN A 156 20.71 12.88 -0.72
CA GLN A 156 20.01 14.07 -0.26
C GLN A 156 18.50 13.82 -0.10
N TYR A 157 17.89 13.08 -1.03
CA TYR A 157 16.47 12.72 -0.96
C TYR A 157 16.18 11.89 0.30
N PHE A 158 16.84 10.74 0.44
CA PHE A 158 16.53 9.83 1.57
C PHE A 158 16.92 10.42 2.93
N SER A 159 18.04 11.10 3.05
CA SER A 159 18.42 11.75 4.30
C SER A 159 17.47 12.88 4.67
N SER A 160 16.97 13.65 3.70
CA SER A 160 15.95 14.67 3.95
C SER A 160 14.61 14.07 4.38
N LEU A 161 14.17 12.94 3.81
CA LEU A 161 12.99 12.22 4.31
C LEU A 161 13.17 11.77 5.75
N CYS A 162 14.34 11.25 6.13
CA CYS A 162 14.64 10.86 7.51
C CYS A 162 14.55 12.06 8.44
N VAL A 163 15.15 13.20 8.10
CA VAL A 163 15.07 14.45 8.90
C VAL A 163 13.61 14.87 9.09
N MET A 164 12.80 14.85 8.03
CA MET A 164 11.38 15.20 8.13
C MET A 164 10.63 14.29 9.09
N LEU A 165 10.88 12.97 9.03
CA LEU A 165 10.26 11.98 9.93
C LEU A 165 10.75 12.09 11.36
N MET A 166 12.03 12.41 11.58
CA MET A 166 12.59 12.65 12.92
C MET A 166 11.98 13.89 13.56
N CYS A 167 11.78 14.96 12.79
CA CYS A 167 11.16 16.18 13.29
C CYS A 167 9.66 15.99 13.56
N GLN A 168 8.98 15.30 12.67
CA GLN A 168 7.53 15.10 12.71
C GLN A 168 7.19 13.64 12.41
N PRO A 169 7.19 12.75 13.40
CA PRO A 169 6.82 11.36 13.23
C PRO A 169 5.46 11.21 12.58
N SER A 170 5.41 10.46 11.48
CA SER A 170 4.22 10.30 10.66
C SER A 170 4.31 9.03 9.81
N ARG A 171 3.24 8.70 9.12
CA ARG A 171 3.28 7.60 8.16
C ARG A 171 4.00 8.04 6.88
N SER A 172 4.76 7.11 6.26
CA SER A 172 5.47 7.40 5.00
C SER A 172 4.55 7.92 3.89
N VAL A 173 3.32 7.43 3.84
CA VAL A 173 2.29 7.89 2.89
C VAL A 173 1.90 9.36 3.12
N GLU A 174 1.91 9.82 4.35
CA GLU A 174 1.61 11.23 4.70
C GLU A 174 2.75 12.16 4.27
N LEU A 175 3.98 11.66 4.31
CA LEU A 175 5.14 12.40 3.81
C LEU A 175 5.07 12.62 2.30
N ASN A 176 4.58 11.62 1.55
CA ASN A 176 4.34 11.73 0.11
C ASN A 176 3.23 12.74 -0.26
N GLY A 177 2.36 13.06 0.70
CA GLY A 177 1.31 14.08 0.54
C GLY A 177 1.78 15.52 0.76
N LEU A 178 3.06 15.76 1.11
CA LEU A 178 3.59 17.11 1.25
C LEU A 178 3.69 17.80 -0.12
N THR A 179 3.23 19.03 -0.17
CA THR A 179 3.32 19.92 -1.33
C THR A 179 4.43 20.94 -1.14
N VAL A 180 4.82 21.63 -2.20
CA VAL A 180 5.82 22.73 -2.15
C VAL A 180 5.43 23.86 -1.19
N ASN A 181 4.16 23.98 -0.83
CA ASN A 181 3.62 24.99 0.07
C ASN A 181 3.36 24.45 1.49
N SER A 182 3.76 23.22 1.79
CA SER A 182 3.47 22.62 3.10
C SER A 182 4.32 23.22 4.22
N LEU A 183 5.52 23.72 3.95
CA LEU A 183 6.33 24.43 4.92
C LEU A 183 5.92 25.89 4.99
N GLN A 184 5.46 26.35 6.15
CA GLN A 184 4.89 27.68 6.34
C GLN A 184 5.39 28.32 7.62
N LYS A 185 5.28 29.65 7.69
CA LYS A 185 5.62 30.44 8.87
C LYS A 185 4.37 31.12 9.39
N SER A 186 4.11 31.06 10.67
CA SER A 186 3.00 31.74 11.31
C SER A 186 3.29 33.24 11.49
N ASP A 187 2.24 34.02 11.78
CA ASP A 187 2.35 35.45 12.08
C ASP A 187 3.29 35.75 13.28
N LYS A 188 3.43 34.80 14.18
CA LYS A 188 4.34 34.86 15.34
C LYS A 188 5.77 34.40 14.99
N GLY A 189 6.09 34.19 13.73
CA GLY A 189 7.41 33.81 13.26
C GLY A 189 7.81 32.35 13.44
N ARG A 190 6.90 31.48 13.92
CA ARG A 190 7.18 30.06 14.13
C ARG A 190 6.93 29.26 12.87
N TRP A 191 7.82 28.32 12.56
CA TRP A 191 7.67 27.40 11.45
C TRP A 191 6.78 26.20 11.77
N TYR A 192 5.99 25.75 10.79
CA TYR A 192 5.17 24.55 10.87
C TYR A 192 5.05 23.88 9.50
N LEU A 193 4.73 22.60 9.52
CA LEU A 193 4.33 21.85 8.34
C LEU A 193 2.82 21.68 8.31
N MET A 194 2.20 22.01 7.20
CA MET A 194 0.82 21.65 6.93
C MET A 194 0.78 20.20 6.49
N TRP A 195 0.13 19.37 7.27
CA TRP A 195 0.17 17.92 7.16
C TRP A 195 -1.21 17.37 6.81
N HIS A 196 -1.30 16.47 5.82
CA HIS A 196 -2.53 15.85 5.39
C HIS A 196 -2.59 14.40 5.92
N PRO A 197 -3.52 14.09 6.87
CA PRO A 197 -3.63 12.75 7.43
C PRO A 197 -4.03 11.71 6.37
N ALA A 198 -3.31 10.59 6.31
CA ALA A 198 -3.58 9.52 5.32
C ALA A 198 -4.92 8.80 5.52
N LYS A 199 -5.47 8.85 6.74
CA LYS A 199 -6.76 8.21 7.06
C LYS A 199 -7.96 9.14 6.87
N GLY A 200 -7.77 10.29 6.23
CA GLY A 200 -8.77 11.35 6.10
C GLY A 200 -8.80 12.27 7.32
N GLY A 201 -9.49 13.38 7.18
CA GLY A 201 -9.57 14.47 8.14
C GLY A 201 -8.97 15.77 7.59
N ASP A 202 -9.16 16.85 8.34
CA ASP A 202 -8.64 18.16 7.97
C ASP A 202 -7.12 18.24 8.07
N PRO A 203 -6.48 19.08 7.26
CA PRO A 203 -5.05 19.34 7.36
C PRO A 203 -4.67 19.83 8.76
N VAL A 204 -3.58 19.28 9.31
CA VAL A 204 -3.11 19.59 10.66
C VAL A 204 -1.81 20.36 10.60
N ARG A 205 -1.70 21.43 11.41
CA ARG A 205 -0.45 22.14 11.61
C ARG A 205 0.44 21.37 12.58
N LYS A 206 1.61 20.95 12.12
CA LYS A 206 2.64 20.35 12.97
C LYS A 206 3.77 21.33 13.15
N TRP A 207 3.90 21.83 14.37
CA TRP A 207 4.92 22.83 14.73
C TRP A 207 6.32 22.23 14.71
N ILE A 208 7.26 22.93 14.10
CA ILE A 208 8.66 22.53 14.06
C ILE A 208 9.33 23.03 15.36
N PRO A 209 10.02 22.15 16.10
CA PRO A 209 10.83 22.58 17.24
C PRO A 209 11.88 23.59 16.78
N LYS A 210 12.10 24.65 17.57
CA LYS A 210 13.02 25.74 17.20
C LYS A 210 14.44 25.25 16.86
N LEU A 211 14.91 24.24 17.58
CA LEU A 211 16.22 23.61 17.35
C LEU A 211 16.32 22.92 15.98
N MET A 212 15.19 22.50 15.40
CA MET A 212 15.11 21.77 14.12
C MET A 212 14.78 22.68 12.94
N GLU A 213 14.48 23.96 13.14
CA GLU A 213 13.98 24.84 12.09
C GLU A 213 14.91 24.89 10.87
N ASP A 214 16.19 25.14 11.06
CA ASP A 214 17.15 25.26 9.95
C ASP A 214 17.34 23.95 9.20
N VAL A 215 17.45 22.84 9.92
CA VAL A 215 17.64 21.51 9.33
C VAL A 215 16.40 21.09 8.53
N VAL A 216 15.20 21.37 9.05
CA VAL A 216 13.95 21.05 8.36
C VAL A 216 13.76 21.92 7.12
N GLN A 217 14.08 23.21 7.20
CA GLN A 217 14.04 24.10 6.03
C GLN A 217 15.00 23.62 4.93
N GLN A 218 16.21 23.23 5.31
CA GLN A 218 17.19 22.69 4.36
C GLN A 218 16.71 21.35 3.76
N ALA A 219 16.18 20.44 4.58
CA ALA A 219 15.64 19.17 4.11
C ALA A 219 14.46 19.38 3.16
N PHE A 220 13.54 20.25 3.52
CA PHE A 220 12.38 20.58 2.68
C PHE A 220 12.82 21.19 1.34
N LYS A 221 13.76 22.16 1.36
CA LYS A 221 14.31 22.74 0.14
C LYS A 221 14.94 21.69 -0.77
N ARG A 222 15.76 20.78 -0.23
CA ARG A 222 16.34 19.66 -0.99
C ARG A 222 15.27 18.79 -1.66
N LEU A 223 14.19 18.45 -0.93
CA LEU A 223 13.09 17.67 -1.47
C LEU A 223 12.36 18.42 -2.58
N VAL A 224 12.14 19.71 -2.44
CA VAL A 224 11.54 20.58 -3.47
C VAL A 224 12.43 20.62 -4.72
N ASP A 225 13.72 20.86 -4.55
CA ASP A 225 14.67 20.98 -5.67
C ASP A 225 14.78 19.64 -6.44
N ILE A 226 14.97 18.53 -5.74
CA ILE A 226 15.11 17.19 -6.32
C ILE A 226 13.85 16.74 -7.05
N SER A 227 12.67 17.10 -6.55
CA SER A 227 11.40 16.71 -7.15
C SER A 227 10.93 17.65 -8.27
N ALA A 228 11.64 18.73 -8.56
CA ALA A 228 11.25 19.70 -9.59
C ALA A 228 11.06 19.08 -11.00
N PRO A 229 11.95 18.22 -11.51
CA PRO A 229 11.74 17.59 -12.80
C PRO A 229 10.51 16.67 -12.83
N ALA A 230 10.28 15.92 -11.77
CA ALA A 230 9.10 15.06 -11.67
C ALA A 230 7.79 15.85 -11.63
N ARG A 231 7.77 17.01 -10.93
CA ARG A 231 6.61 17.90 -10.93
C ARG A 231 6.38 18.55 -12.30
N ALA A 232 7.43 18.91 -13.01
CA ALA A 232 7.32 19.41 -14.36
C ALA A 232 6.73 18.35 -15.31
N ALA A 233 7.19 17.11 -15.21
CA ALA A 233 6.64 16.01 -15.98
C ALA A 233 5.16 15.74 -15.65
N ALA A 234 4.80 15.73 -14.35
CA ALA A 234 3.42 15.55 -13.93
C ALA A 234 2.50 16.69 -14.43
N LYS A 235 2.98 17.94 -14.39
CA LYS A 235 2.26 19.09 -14.93
C LYS A 235 2.05 18.96 -16.44
N PHE A 236 3.11 18.61 -17.18
CA PHE A 236 3.03 18.39 -18.62
C PHE A 236 2.00 17.30 -18.97
N ALA A 237 2.03 16.16 -18.28
CA ALA A 237 1.08 15.08 -18.50
C ALA A 237 -0.37 15.46 -18.18
N TYR A 238 -0.58 16.31 -17.17
CA TYR A 238 -1.89 16.83 -16.83
C TYR A 238 -2.44 17.81 -17.90
N GLU A 239 -1.57 18.70 -18.40
CA GLU A 239 -1.93 19.71 -19.42
C GLU A 239 -2.03 19.11 -20.83
N ASN A 240 -1.37 17.98 -21.08
CA ASN A 240 -1.28 17.33 -22.39
C ASN A 240 -1.50 15.81 -22.25
N PRO A 241 -2.73 15.34 -21.96
CA PRO A 241 -3.01 13.95 -21.65
C PRO A 241 -2.70 12.97 -22.80
N ASP A 242 -2.72 13.47 -24.04
CA ASP A 242 -2.47 12.67 -25.24
C ASP A 242 -1.01 12.73 -25.73
N LEU A 243 -0.14 13.46 -25.01
CA LEU A 243 1.25 13.63 -25.40
C LEU A 243 2.19 13.02 -24.36
N PHE A 244 3.26 12.40 -24.84
CA PHE A 244 4.34 11.92 -23.99
C PHE A 244 5.43 12.97 -23.84
N MET A 245 5.84 13.26 -22.59
CA MET A 245 6.91 14.22 -22.33
C MET A 245 8.27 13.59 -22.67
N LEU A 246 8.91 14.11 -23.72
CA LEU A 246 10.30 13.80 -24.02
C LEU A 246 11.21 14.73 -23.19
N HIS A 247 11.92 14.18 -22.22
CA HIS A 247 12.89 14.92 -21.41
C HIS A 247 14.33 14.63 -21.88
N GLU A 248 15.31 15.41 -21.41
CA GLU A 248 16.72 15.33 -21.84
C GLU A 248 17.36 13.94 -21.68
N GLN A 249 16.87 13.13 -20.77
CA GLN A 249 17.35 11.75 -20.55
C GLN A 249 16.59 10.72 -21.40
N CYS A 250 15.62 11.14 -22.18
CA CYS A 250 14.90 10.28 -23.10
C CYS A 250 15.79 9.99 -24.32
N ILE A 251 16.16 8.73 -24.48
CA ILE A 251 17.04 8.26 -25.57
C ILE A 251 16.26 7.51 -26.65
N THR A 252 14.95 7.58 -26.63
CA THR A 252 14.11 7.01 -27.67
C THR A 252 14.29 7.82 -28.95
N PRO A 253 14.54 7.19 -30.11
CA PRO A 253 14.65 7.90 -31.37
C PRO A 253 13.39 8.73 -31.68
N ALA A 254 13.56 9.94 -32.20
CA ALA A 254 12.44 10.84 -32.52
C ALA A 254 11.47 10.28 -33.59
N ASN A 255 11.95 9.35 -34.43
CA ASN A 255 11.17 8.66 -35.47
C ASN A 255 10.60 7.31 -35.03
N PHE A 256 10.54 7.04 -33.72
CA PHE A 256 9.98 5.79 -33.24
C PHE A 256 8.46 5.74 -33.58
N PRO A 257 7.98 4.67 -34.21
CA PRO A 257 6.55 4.54 -34.55
C PRO A 257 5.67 4.61 -33.31
N GLN A 258 4.66 5.48 -33.32
CA GLN A 258 3.74 5.67 -32.19
C GLN A 258 2.76 4.51 -31.98
N ASP A 259 2.58 3.67 -33.00
CA ASP A 259 1.68 2.53 -33.03
C ASP A 259 2.36 1.21 -32.64
N GLN A 260 3.65 1.21 -32.33
CA GLN A 260 4.37 0.02 -31.90
C GLN A 260 4.44 -0.10 -30.38
N MET A 261 4.18 -1.30 -29.88
CA MET A 261 4.42 -1.60 -28.47
C MET A 261 5.89 -1.49 -28.15
N LEU A 262 6.22 -0.70 -27.14
CA LEU A 262 7.59 -0.57 -26.64
C LEU A 262 8.04 -1.88 -26.00
N THR A 263 9.26 -2.31 -26.35
CA THR A 263 9.94 -3.33 -25.53
C THR A 263 10.28 -2.76 -24.16
N TYR A 264 10.56 -3.61 -23.18
CA TYR A 264 10.96 -3.15 -21.83
C TYR A 264 12.16 -2.21 -21.84
N ASN A 265 13.16 -2.52 -22.68
CA ASN A 265 14.33 -1.66 -22.82
C ASN A 265 13.96 -0.30 -23.43
N GLN A 266 13.14 -0.28 -24.46
CA GLN A 266 12.66 0.97 -25.08
C GLN A 266 11.83 1.80 -24.11
N PHE A 267 10.97 1.15 -23.33
CA PHE A 267 10.21 1.85 -22.29
C PHE A 267 11.13 2.42 -21.20
N ALA A 268 12.11 1.64 -20.72
CA ALA A 268 13.10 2.13 -19.76
C ALA A 268 13.89 3.33 -20.30
N MET A 269 14.27 3.29 -21.58
CA MET A 269 14.94 4.39 -22.27
C MET A 269 14.01 5.61 -22.38
N ALA A 270 12.75 5.41 -22.73
CA ALA A 270 11.76 6.49 -22.88
C ALA A 270 11.50 7.23 -21.55
N ILE A 271 11.52 6.55 -20.42
CA ILE A 271 11.35 7.17 -19.10
C ILE A 271 12.69 7.61 -18.46
N GLY A 272 13.80 7.58 -19.20
CA GLY A 272 15.10 8.07 -18.74
C GLY A 272 15.83 7.17 -17.74
N LEU A 273 15.47 5.91 -17.64
CA LEU A 273 16.26 4.95 -16.89
C LEU A 273 17.51 4.58 -17.70
N LYS A 274 18.71 4.72 -17.10
CA LYS A 274 19.95 4.30 -17.74
C LYS A 274 19.93 2.78 -17.93
N VAL A 275 19.97 2.35 -19.18
CA VAL A 275 20.13 0.95 -19.58
C VAL A 275 21.60 0.75 -19.90
N GLY A 276 22.40 0.22 -18.95
CA GLY A 276 23.81 -0.02 -19.11
C GLY A 276 24.31 -1.13 -18.19
N GLU A 277 25.58 -1.51 -18.31
CA GLU A 277 26.18 -2.61 -17.53
C GLU A 277 26.04 -2.43 -16.01
N ASP A 278 26.08 -1.19 -15.53
CA ASP A 278 25.86 -0.84 -14.11
C ASP A 278 24.41 -0.92 -13.65
N SER A 279 23.47 -1.18 -14.54
CA SER A 279 22.01 -1.23 -14.25
C SER A 279 21.46 -2.65 -14.12
N ARG A 280 22.30 -3.70 -14.09
CA ARG A 280 21.84 -5.11 -14.05
C ARG A 280 20.87 -5.41 -12.92
N GLY A 281 21.07 -4.83 -11.75
CA GLY A 281 20.16 -4.97 -10.61
C GLY A 281 18.81 -4.29 -10.84
N SER A 282 18.78 -3.13 -11.46
CA SER A 282 17.55 -2.39 -11.77
C SER A 282 16.79 -2.99 -12.96
N GLN A 283 17.50 -3.56 -13.96
CA GLN A 283 16.88 -4.29 -15.07
C GLN A 283 16.14 -5.55 -14.58
N ALA A 284 16.77 -6.35 -13.72
CA ALA A 284 16.13 -7.55 -13.16
C ALA A 284 14.91 -7.20 -12.28
N SER A 285 15.01 -6.13 -11.49
CA SER A 285 13.91 -5.61 -10.67
C SER A 285 12.77 -5.05 -11.54
N TRP A 286 13.10 -4.34 -12.61
CA TRP A 286 12.12 -3.77 -13.53
C TRP A 286 11.47 -4.84 -14.41
N ALA A 287 12.20 -5.78 -14.95
CA ALA A 287 11.65 -6.91 -15.67
C ALA A 287 10.68 -7.72 -14.78
N SER A 288 11.05 -7.96 -13.52
CA SER A 288 10.19 -8.63 -12.55
C SER A 288 8.94 -7.82 -12.20
N ALA A 289 9.04 -6.51 -11.98
CA ALA A 289 7.91 -5.65 -11.67
C ALA A 289 7.03 -5.39 -12.89
N GLY A 290 7.61 -5.13 -14.05
CA GLY A 290 6.89 -4.89 -15.30
C GLY A 290 6.17 -6.13 -15.82
N THR A 291 6.76 -7.31 -15.71
CA THR A 291 6.11 -8.57 -16.06
C THR A 291 4.89 -8.83 -15.17
N LYS A 292 5.02 -8.59 -13.87
CA LYS A 292 3.88 -8.71 -12.93
C LYS A 292 2.78 -7.69 -13.21
N TRP A 293 3.10 -6.53 -13.73
CA TRP A 293 2.12 -5.49 -14.06
C TRP A 293 1.40 -5.79 -15.38
N LEU A 294 2.12 -6.21 -16.42
CA LEU A 294 1.56 -6.58 -17.72
C LEU A 294 0.68 -7.84 -17.67
N HIS A 295 0.95 -8.78 -16.76
CA HIS A 295 0.06 -9.93 -16.55
C HIS A 295 -1.23 -9.58 -15.78
N LYS A 296 -1.36 -8.33 -15.31
CA LYS A 296 -2.57 -7.84 -14.65
C LYS A 296 -3.48 -7.02 -15.55
N LEU A 297 -3.03 -6.65 -16.75
CA LEU A 297 -3.82 -6.04 -17.82
C LEU A 297 -4.38 -7.10 -18.73
#